data_a3c5dd7bbc48be2e10a07c3695602440
#
_entry.id   a3c5dd7bbc48be2e10a07c3695602440
#
_cell.length_a   1.000
_cell.length_b   1.000
_cell.length_c   1.000
_cell.angle_alpha   90.00
_cell.angle_beta   90.00
_cell.angle_gamma   90.00
#
_symmetry.space_group_name_H-M   'P 1'
#
loop_
_entity.id
_entity.type
_entity.pdbx_description
1 polymer ?
#
loop_
_entity_poly.entity_id
_entity_poly.type
_entity_poly.pdbx_seq_one_letter_code
_entity_poly.pdbx_strand_id
1 'polypeptide(L)'
;IISGGTGSGKTTLLNTLSGFIPSNERVVTIEDAAELQLKQDHIVRLETRPANMEGTGAVTIRDLVKNSLRMRPDRIVVGECRDGAALDMLQAMSTGHDGSMTTVHSNNPKEAIGRLETLCMMAGMDLPARAIREQIANAVNIIVQIQRLSDGTRKLISVTEVQGMQGEVVTQQEVFRFVEKGFDKNRRIIGEFQATGLIPKCIEKFEKRGLIIPKSLFSNQAPPATPAASTPAPPANSADPKKASGGSR
;
A
#
# COMPACT_ATOMS: atom_id res chain seq x y z
N ILE A 1 3.33 0.04 -4.28
CA ILE A 1 4.26 0.62 -3.30
C ILE A 1 3.62 1.83 -2.65
N ILE A 2 3.75 1.97 -1.32
CA ILE A 2 3.33 3.16 -0.57
C ILE A 2 4.59 3.96 -0.25
N SER A 3 4.63 5.19 -0.71
CA SER A 3 5.73 6.12 -0.54
C SER A 3 5.36 7.30 0.36
N GLY A 4 6.28 7.75 1.18
CA GLY A 4 6.07 8.90 2.05
C GLY A 4 7.15 9.10 3.09
N GLY A 5 7.25 10.31 3.62
CA GLY A 5 8.19 10.66 4.68
C GLY A 5 7.89 10.00 6.03
N THR A 6 8.74 10.25 7.01
CA THR A 6 8.54 9.75 8.39
C THR A 6 7.25 10.33 8.99
N GLY A 7 6.46 9.48 9.64
CA GLY A 7 5.22 9.90 10.28
C GLY A 7 4.09 10.32 9.32
N SER A 8 4.22 10.06 8.01
CA SER A 8 3.19 10.36 7.01
C SER A 8 2.00 9.41 7.07
N GLY A 9 2.12 8.26 7.73
CA GLY A 9 1.05 7.27 7.86
C GLY A 9 1.12 6.12 6.85
N LYS A 10 2.31 5.78 6.32
CA LYS A 10 2.52 4.67 5.37
C LYS A 10 1.97 3.35 5.90
N THR A 11 2.35 2.94 7.10
CA THR A 11 1.88 1.69 7.73
C THR A 11 0.37 1.70 7.93
N THR A 12 -0.21 2.83 8.31
CA THR A 12 -1.67 2.99 8.44
C THR A 12 -2.36 2.80 7.10
N LEU A 13 -1.82 3.41 6.03
CA LEU A 13 -2.37 3.25 4.69
C LEU A 13 -2.21 1.81 4.19
N LEU A 14 -1.06 1.17 4.45
CA LEU A 14 -0.82 -0.23 4.11
C LEU A 14 -1.84 -1.14 4.80
N ASN A 15 -2.09 -0.94 6.09
CA ASN A 15 -3.14 -1.65 6.83
C ASN A 15 -4.54 -1.43 6.23
N THR A 16 -4.86 -0.20 5.84
CA THR A 16 -6.14 0.13 5.21
C THR A 16 -6.30 -0.58 3.87
N LEU A 17 -5.29 -0.53 3.02
CA LEU A 17 -5.31 -1.18 1.70
C LEU A 17 -5.32 -2.71 1.82
N SER A 18 -4.64 -3.27 2.80
CA SER A 18 -4.65 -4.71 3.03
C SER A 18 -6.05 -5.24 3.39
N GLY A 19 -6.93 -4.39 3.94
CA GLY A 19 -8.33 -4.75 4.20
C GLY A 19 -9.15 -5.08 2.95
N PHE A 20 -8.67 -4.69 1.77
CA PHE A 20 -9.29 -5.00 0.47
C PHE A 20 -8.73 -6.27 -0.19
N ILE A 21 -7.75 -6.92 0.42
CA ILE A 21 -7.26 -8.23 -0.06
C ILE A 21 -8.36 -9.27 0.17
N PRO A 22 -8.69 -10.09 -0.83
CA PRO A 22 -9.68 -11.16 -0.68
C PRO A 22 -9.35 -12.09 0.49
N SER A 23 -10.36 -12.52 1.23
CA SER A 23 -10.20 -13.38 2.43
C SER A 23 -9.64 -14.76 2.12
N ASN A 24 -9.83 -15.25 0.90
CA ASN A 24 -9.35 -16.56 0.45
C ASN A 24 -7.88 -16.54 -0.01
N GLU A 25 -7.22 -15.40 -0.04
CA GLU A 25 -5.81 -15.29 -0.39
C GLU A 25 -4.90 -15.56 0.83
N ARG A 26 -3.82 -16.30 0.59
CA ARG A 26 -2.77 -16.53 1.58
C ARG A 26 -1.78 -15.37 1.57
N VAL A 27 -1.73 -14.63 2.67
CA VAL A 27 -0.87 -13.45 2.81
C VAL A 27 0.30 -13.77 3.75
N VAL A 28 1.52 -13.47 3.31
CA VAL A 28 2.70 -13.50 4.18
C VAL A 28 3.10 -12.06 4.48
N THR A 29 3.16 -11.69 5.76
CA THR A 29 3.69 -10.39 6.20
C THR A 29 5.11 -10.54 6.70
N ILE A 30 5.96 -9.56 6.38
CA ILE A 30 7.37 -9.53 6.78
C ILE A 30 7.68 -8.15 7.33
N GLU A 31 8.10 -8.09 8.60
CA GLU A 31 8.30 -6.84 9.34
C GLU A 31 9.51 -6.92 10.27
N ASP A 32 10.08 -5.77 10.62
CA ASP A 32 11.08 -5.69 11.69
C ASP A 32 10.43 -5.89 13.06
N ALA A 33 9.27 -5.29 13.26
CA ALA A 33 8.38 -5.49 14.41
C ALA A 33 6.94 -5.51 13.89
N ALA A 34 6.10 -6.34 14.46
CA ALA A 34 4.72 -6.53 14.02
C ALA A 34 3.87 -5.29 14.28
N GLU A 35 3.63 -4.50 13.22
CA GLU A 35 2.74 -3.34 13.22
C GLU A 35 1.48 -3.57 12.35
N LEU A 36 1.57 -4.52 11.41
CA LEU A 36 0.50 -4.80 10.46
C LEU A 36 -0.63 -5.61 11.12
N GLN A 37 -1.85 -5.12 10.96
CA GLN A 37 -3.06 -5.72 11.54
C GLN A 37 -4.01 -6.21 10.44
N LEU A 38 -3.55 -7.15 9.63
CA LEU A 38 -4.35 -7.76 8.58
C LEU A 38 -5.42 -8.68 9.19
N LYS A 39 -6.57 -8.78 8.50
CA LYS A 39 -7.76 -9.51 8.99
C LYS A 39 -8.12 -10.74 8.13
N GLN A 40 -7.30 -11.11 7.15
CA GLN A 40 -7.53 -12.28 6.30
C GLN A 40 -7.41 -13.58 7.12
N ASP A 41 -8.09 -14.63 6.69
CA ASP A 41 -8.11 -15.93 7.40
C ASP A 41 -6.75 -16.64 7.32
N HIS A 42 -6.02 -16.45 6.22
CA HIS A 42 -4.73 -17.10 5.96
C HIS A 42 -3.57 -16.10 6.00
N ILE A 43 -3.13 -15.73 7.20
CA ILE A 43 -1.98 -14.84 7.39
C ILE A 43 -0.83 -15.59 8.05
N VAL A 44 0.35 -15.51 7.45
CA VAL A 44 1.62 -15.92 8.07
C VAL A 44 2.41 -14.66 8.39
N ARG A 45 2.66 -14.41 9.67
CA ARG A 45 3.45 -13.26 10.14
C ARG A 45 4.88 -13.67 10.40
N LEU A 46 5.80 -12.99 9.77
CA LEU A 46 7.23 -13.20 9.92
C LEU A 46 7.86 -11.90 10.43
N GLU A 47 8.67 -12.01 11.47
CA GLU A 47 9.41 -10.90 12.04
C GLU A 47 10.90 -11.18 11.96
N THR A 48 11.70 -10.14 11.77
CA THR A 48 13.15 -10.22 11.80
C THR A 48 13.62 -10.58 13.21
N ARG A 49 14.81 -11.12 13.28
CA ARG A 49 15.47 -11.38 14.57
C ARG A 49 16.87 -10.76 14.52
N PRO A 50 17.21 -9.86 15.45
CA PRO A 50 18.56 -9.33 15.55
C PRO A 50 19.55 -10.45 15.94
N ALA A 51 20.83 -10.22 15.65
CA ALA A 51 21.89 -11.09 16.11
C ALA A 51 21.90 -11.18 17.65
N ASN A 52 22.28 -12.33 18.17
CA ASN A 52 22.49 -12.52 19.61
C ASN A 52 23.75 -11.76 20.09
N MET A 53 24.08 -11.86 21.38
CA MET A 53 25.26 -11.19 21.96
C MET A 53 26.60 -11.62 21.34
N GLU A 54 26.64 -12.80 20.71
CA GLU A 54 27.80 -13.34 19.99
C GLU A 54 27.85 -12.88 18.54
N GLY A 55 26.91 -12.05 18.07
CA GLY A 55 26.83 -11.57 16.70
C GLY A 55 26.28 -12.59 15.68
N THR A 56 25.66 -13.68 16.16
CA THR A 56 25.14 -14.77 15.33
C THR A 56 23.63 -14.90 15.40
N GLY A 57 23.02 -15.65 14.49
CA GLY A 57 21.60 -16.01 14.52
C GLY A 57 20.66 -14.89 14.07
N ALA A 58 21.14 -13.84 13.41
CA ALA A 58 20.28 -12.83 12.77
C ALA A 58 19.40 -13.47 11.70
N VAL A 59 18.16 -13.00 11.61
CA VAL A 59 17.24 -13.30 10.50
C VAL A 59 16.77 -11.98 9.93
N THR A 60 17.17 -11.70 8.70
CA THR A 60 16.91 -10.42 8.03
C THR A 60 15.60 -10.43 7.25
N ILE A 61 15.08 -9.26 6.87
CA ILE A 61 13.94 -9.15 5.95
C ILE A 61 14.24 -9.93 4.66
N ARG A 62 15.48 -9.85 4.15
CA ARG A 62 15.92 -10.57 2.96
C ARG A 62 15.77 -12.08 3.08
N ASP A 63 16.18 -12.65 4.21
CA ASP A 63 16.05 -14.09 4.48
C ASP A 63 14.58 -14.50 4.52
N LEU A 64 13.75 -13.67 5.16
CA LEU A 64 12.32 -13.90 5.28
C LEU A 64 11.60 -13.80 3.93
N VAL A 65 11.95 -12.83 3.07
CA VAL A 65 11.40 -12.72 1.70
C VAL A 65 11.73 -13.97 0.90
N LYS A 66 12.99 -14.41 0.90
CA LYS A 66 13.40 -15.64 0.19
C LYS A 66 12.67 -16.88 0.68
N ASN A 67 12.47 -16.98 1.99
CA ASN A 67 11.78 -18.11 2.59
C ASN A 67 10.27 -18.07 2.30
N SER A 68 9.67 -16.87 2.30
CA SER A 68 8.24 -16.69 2.05
C SER A 68 7.81 -17.23 0.68
N LEU A 69 8.65 -17.12 -0.34
CA LEU A 69 8.40 -17.66 -1.69
C LEU A 69 8.16 -19.19 -1.71
N ARG A 70 8.68 -19.90 -0.70
CA ARG A 70 8.47 -21.35 -0.53
C ARG A 70 7.23 -21.70 0.29
N MET A 71 6.55 -20.69 0.85
CA MET A 71 5.34 -20.87 1.66
C MET A 71 4.06 -20.83 0.84
N ARG A 72 4.17 -20.75 -0.51
CA ARG A 72 3.04 -20.59 -1.45
C ARG A 72 2.13 -19.43 -1.07
N PRO A 73 2.65 -18.20 -0.94
CA PRO A 73 1.82 -17.03 -0.72
C PRO A 73 1.12 -16.62 -2.02
N ASP A 74 -0.10 -16.08 -1.91
CA ASP A 74 -0.72 -15.33 -2.99
C ASP A 74 -0.15 -13.91 -3.01
N ARG A 75 0.11 -13.34 -1.81
CA ARG A 75 0.71 -12.02 -1.64
C ARG A 75 1.76 -11.99 -0.55
N ILE A 76 2.76 -11.16 -0.76
CA ILE A 76 3.78 -10.82 0.22
C ILE A 76 3.64 -9.34 0.56
N VAL A 77 3.49 -9.03 1.85
CA VAL A 77 3.39 -7.67 2.36
C VAL A 77 4.61 -7.40 3.23
N VAL A 78 5.51 -6.55 2.76
CA VAL A 78 6.70 -6.14 3.51
C VAL A 78 6.40 -4.79 4.16
N GLY A 79 6.49 -4.71 5.47
CA GLY A 79 6.18 -3.51 6.24
C GLY A 79 6.96 -2.28 5.76
N GLU A 80 8.26 -2.43 5.59
CA GLU A 80 9.13 -1.39 5.01
C GLU A 80 10.33 -2.00 4.28
N CYS A 81 10.70 -1.42 3.15
CA CYS A 81 11.88 -1.77 2.39
C CYS A 81 13.02 -0.80 2.70
N ARG A 82 14.08 -1.26 3.37
CA ARG A 82 15.18 -0.41 3.88
C ARG A 82 16.55 -0.72 3.31
N ASP A 83 16.75 -1.94 2.80
CA ASP A 83 18.06 -2.47 2.40
C ASP A 83 17.98 -3.31 1.12
N GLY A 84 18.98 -4.13 0.89
CA GLY A 84 19.07 -5.03 -0.26
C GLY A 84 17.92 -6.03 -0.41
N ALA A 85 17.04 -6.18 0.57
CA ALA A 85 15.81 -6.97 0.47
C ALA A 85 14.88 -6.44 -0.63
N ALA A 86 15.03 -5.16 -1.03
CA ALA A 86 14.31 -4.57 -2.15
C ALA A 86 14.42 -5.41 -3.43
N LEU A 87 15.59 -5.92 -3.73
CA LEU A 87 15.84 -6.71 -4.93
C LEU A 87 15.06 -8.02 -4.90
N ASP A 88 15.12 -8.76 -3.78
CA ASP A 88 14.44 -10.04 -3.64
C ASP A 88 12.91 -9.84 -3.65
N MET A 89 12.42 -8.73 -3.07
CA MET A 89 11.01 -8.37 -3.10
C MET A 89 10.52 -8.01 -4.51
N LEU A 90 11.30 -7.25 -5.29
CA LEU A 90 10.97 -6.95 -6.69
C LEU A 90 10.93 -8.24 -7.54
N GLN A 91 11.82 -9.19 -7.29
CA GLN A 91 11.77 -10.50 -7.93
C GLN A 91 10.49 -11.25 -7.57
N ALA A 92 10.10 -11.24 -6.29
CA ALA A 92 8.84 -11.84 -5.84
C ALA A 92 7.64 -11.22 -6.55
N MET A 93 7.58 -9.88 -6.62
CA MET A 93 6.51 -9.14 -7.29
C MET A 93 6.43 -9.43 -8.80
N SER A 94 7.56 -9.76 -9.43
CA SER A 94 7.63 -10.07 -10.88
C SER A 94 7.27 -11.52 -11.20
N THR A 95 7.23 -12.43 -10.20
CA THR A 95 7.11 -13.88 -10.39
C THR A 95 5.78 -14.46 -9.93
N GLY A 96 4.68 -13.73 -10.14
CA GLY A 96 3.32 -14.27 -9.93
C GLY A 96 2.69 -13.97 -8.57
N HIS A 97 3.30 -13.08 -7.77
CA HIS A 97 2.73 -12.60 -6.51
C HIS A 97 2.09 -11.22 -6.69
N ASP A 98 1.19 -11.13 -7.67
CA ASP A 98 0.47 -9.88 -8.02
C ASP A 98 -0.26 -9.32 -6.81
N GLY A 99 -0.12 -7.99 -6.58
CA GLY A 99 -0.74 -7.30 -5.47
C GLY A 99 0.06 -7.35 -4.17
N SER A 100 1.30 -7.86 -4.19
CA SER A 100 2.26 -7.68 -3.10
C SER A 100 2.51 -6.20 -2.85
N MET A 101 2.73 -5.82 -1.60
CA MET A 101 2.82 -4.43 -1.17
C MET A 101 4.01 -4.20 -0.25
N THR A 102 4.56 -3.00 -0.31
CA THR A 102 5.55 -2.53 0.68
C THR A 102 5.49 -1.02 0.82
N THR A 103 6.17 -0.52 1.86
CA THR A 103 6.39 0.92 2.03
C THR A 103 7.85 1.29 1.75
N VAL A 104 8.04 2.49 1.22
CA VAL A 104 9.35 3.08 0.94
C VAL A 104 9.39 4.52 1.45
N HIS A 105 10.50 4.91 2.06
CA HIS A 105 10.69 6.28 2.51
C HIS A 105 11.18 7.16 1.36
N SER A 106 10.31 8.03 0.86
CA SER A 106 10.66 9.05 -0.14
C SER A 106 9.67 10.21 -0.12
N ASN A 107 10.03 11.34 -0.75
CA ASN A 107 9.21 12.55 -0.74
C ASN A 107 8.24 12.64 -1.93
N ASN A 108 8.50 11.92 -2.99
CA ASN A 108 7.65 11.87 -4.19
C ASN A 108 7.85 10.55 -4.96
N PRO A 109 6.96 10.20 -5.91
CA PRO A 109 7.04 8.95 -6.66
C PRO A 109 8.33 8.78 -7.46
N LYS A 110 8.90 9.86 -7.99
CA LYS A 110 10.16 9.81 -8.74
C LYS A 110 11.33 9.44 -7.83
N GLU A 111 11.41 10.06 -6.66
CA GLU A 111 12.41 9.71 -5.65
C GLU A 111 12.23 8.28 -5.12
N ALA A 112 10.99 7.77 -5.07
CA ALA A 112 10.73 6.39 -4.68
C ALA A 112 11.44 5.39 -5.61
N ILE A 113 11.45 5.62 -6.92
CA ILE A 113 12.20 4.80 -7.89
C ILE A 113 13.69 4.89 -7.62
N GLY A 114 14.26 6.10 -7.50
CA GLY A 114 15.69 6.28 -7.19
C GLY A 114 16.07 5.64 -5.86
N ARG A 115 15.18 5.70 -4.86
CA ARG A 115 15.41 5.03 -3.58
C ARG A 115 15.43 3.51 -3.73
N LEU A 116 14.51 2.93 -4.52
CA LEU A 116 14.51 1.50 -4.82
C LEU A 116 15.78 1.08 -5.57
N GLU A 117 16.26 1.87 -6.54
CA GLU A 117 17.54 1.61 -7.21
C GLU A 117 18.68 1.52 -6.19
N THR A 118 18.77 2.50 -5.30
CA THR A 118 19.79 2.51 -4.23
C THR A 118 19.70 1.29 -3.33
N LEU A 119 18.49 0.94 -2.89
CA LEU A 119 18.27 -0.23 -2.03
C LEU A 119 18.64 -1.54 -2.75
N CYS A 120 18.32 -1.67 -4.04
CA CYS A 120 18.71 -2.83 -4.82
C CYS A 120 20.25 -2.95 -4.95
N MET A 121 20.96 -1.84 -5.13
CA MET A 121 22.43 -1.84 -5.15
C MET A 121 23.02 -2.30 -3.81
N MET A 122 22.38 -2.02 -2.69
CA MET A 122 22.78 -2.50 -1.36
C MET A 122 22.68 -4.03 -1.19
N ALA A 123 22.04 -4.73 -2.13
CA ALA A 123 21.99 -6.21 -2.11
C ALA A 123 23.37 -6.87 -2.33
N GLY A 124 24.39 -6.08 -2.69
CA GLY A 124 25.75 -6.58 -2.90
C GLY A 124 25.91 -7.42 -4.16
N MET A 125 24.99 -7.34 -5.10
CA MET A 125 25.06 -8.00 -6.40
C MET A 125 25.58 -7.00 -7.43
N ASP A 126 26.54 -7.42 -8.24
CA ASP A 126 27.07 -6.60 -9.34
C ASP A 126 26.07 -6.60 -10.52
N LEU A 127 25.00 -5.82 -10.35
CA LEU A 127 23.96 -5.65 -11.36
C LEU A 127 24.09 -4.28 -12.02
N PRO A 128 24.07 -4.21 -13.37
CA PRO A 128 24.00 -2.93 -14.06
C PRO A 128 22.77 -2.13 -13.62
N ALA A 129 22.91 -0.82 -13.46
CA ALA A 129 21.80 0.06 -13.06
C ALA A 129 20.56 -0.08 -13.98
N ARG A 130 20.80 -0.32 -15.27
CA ARG A 130 19.72 -0.59 -16.23
C ARG A 130 18.92 -1.85 -15.87
N ALA A 131 19.59 -2.94 -15.50
CA ALA A 131 18.90 -4.18 -15.12
C ALA A 131 18.04 -3.98 -13.85
N ILE A 132 18.51 -3.18 -12.89
CA ILE A 132 17.75 -2.81 -11.70
C ILE A 132 16.51 -2.01 -12.09
N ARG A 133 16.65 -1.02 -12.98
CA ARG A 133 15.50 -0.20 -13.46
C ARG A 133 14.48 -1.04 -14.22
N GLU A 134 14.93 -1.97 -15.06
CA GLU A 134 14.05 -2.92 -15.76
C GLU A 134 13.28 -3.79 -14.76
N GLN A 135 13.93 -4.28 -13.70
CA GLN A 135 13.23 -5.00 -12.63
C GLN A 135 12.20 -4.16 -11.91
N ILE A 136 12.55 -2.91 -11.56
CA ILE A 136 11.60 -1.98 -10.92
C ILE A 136 10.40 -1.74 -11.84
N ALA A 137 10.64 -1.44 -13.12
CA ALA A 137 9.59 -1.16 -14.09
C ALA A 137 8.65 -2.35 -14.34
N ASN A 138 9.16 -3.58 -14.21
CA ASN A 138 8.37 -4.80 -14.38
C ASN A 138 7.59 -5.20 -13.11
N ALA A 139 8.17 -4.94 -11.94
CA ALA A 139 7.61 -5.35 -10.65
C ALA A 139 6.61 -4.36 -10.08
N VAL A 140 6.90 -3.06 -10.20
CA VAL A 140 6.10 -2.00 -9.60
C VAL A 140 5.05 -1.51 -10.58
N ASN A 141 3.77 -1.65 -10.22
CA ASN A 141 2.67 -1.16 -11.05
C ASN A 141 2.20 0.23 -10.58
N ILE A 142 2.02 0.40 -9.27
CA ILE A 142 1.44 1.62 -8.67
C ILE A 142 2.31 2.11 -7.52
N ILE A 143 2.52 3.41 -7.48
CA ILE A 143 3.12 4.13 -6.35
C ILE A 143 2.06 5.06 -5.78
N VAL A 144 1.75 4.87 -4.50
CA VAL A 144 0.82 5.72 -3.75
C VAL A 144 1.62 6.63 -2.84
N GLN A 145 1.58 7.92 -3.08
CA GLN A 145 2.29 8.92 -2.28
C GLN A 145 1.41 9.47 -1.17
N ILE A 146 1.89 9.37 0.07
CA ILE A 146 1.24 9.96 1.24
C ILE A 146 2.19 10.96 1.91
N GLN A 147 1.64 12.07 2.39
CA GLN A 147 2.43 13.12 3.03
C GLN A 147 1.73 13.65 4.28
N ARG A 148 2.54 14.03 5.26
CA ARG A 148 2.11 14.88 6.35
C ARG A 148 2.31 16.33 5.94
N LEU A 149 1.20 17.07 5.82
CA LEU A 149 1.21 18.45 5.39
C LEU A 149 1.65 19.40 6.54
N SER A 150 1.88 20.67 6.22
CA SER A 150 2.34 21.69 7.16
C SER A 150 1.36 21.95 8.31
N ASP A 151 0.07 21.70 8.10
CA ASP A 151 -0.98 21.78 9.12
C ASP A 151 -1.04 20.54 10.02
N GLY A 152 -0.14 19.56 9.84
CA GLY A 152 -0.08 18.30 10.57
C GLY A 152 -1.03 17.24 10.05
N THR A 153 -1.93 17.53 9.11
CA THR A 153 -2.81 16.53 8.51
C THR A 153 -2.04 15.59 7.58
N ARG A 154 -2.52 14.35 7.47
CA ARG A 154 -1.98 13.36 6.54
C ARG A 154 -2.89 13.25 5.35
N LYS A 155 -2.34 13.38 4.16
CA LYS A 155 -3.09 13.34 2.89
C LYS A 155 -2.46 12.37 1.92
N LEU A 156 -3.31 11.67 1.17
CA LEU A 156 -2.90 11.02 -0.06
C LEU A 156 -2.61 12.13 -1.07
N ILE A 157 -1.39 12.17 -1.60
CA ILE A 157 -0.95 13.23 -2.51
C ILE A 157 -1.12 12.83 -3.96
N SER A 158 -0.71 11.61 -4.30
CA SER A 158 -0.87 11.11 -5.66
C SER A 158 -0.96 9.59 -5.71
N VAL A 159 -1.56 9.11 -6.80
CA VAL A 159 -1.47 7.73 -7.26
C VAL A 159 -0.84 7.76 -8.63
N THR A 160 0.31 7.13 -8.75
CA THR A 160 1.15 7.15 -9.95
C THR A 160 1.33 5.74 -10.48
N GLU A 161 1.07 5.53 -11.75
CA GLU A 161 1.34 4.26 -12.44
C GLU A 161 2.76 4.25 -13.01
N VAL A 162 3.47 3.14 -12.84
CA VAL A 162 4.74 2.87 -13.51
C VAL A 162 4.44 2.28 -14.88
N GLN A 163 4.89 2.97 -15.94
CA GLN A 163 4.52 2.66 -17.33
C GLN A 163 5.51 1.73 -18.04
N GLY A 164 6.70 1.53 -17.47
CA GLY A 164 7.80 0.78 -18.07
C GLY A 164 9.06 1.61 -18.22
N MET A 165 9.92 1.23 -19.16
CA MET A 165 11.17 1.91 -19.48
C MET A 165 11.04 2.73 -20.76
N GLN A 166 11.66 3.93 -20.77
CA GLN A 166 11.94 4.70 -21.98
C GLN A 166 13.44 5.03 -22.00
N GLY A 167 14.19 4.34 -22.84
CA GLY A 167 15.64 4.39 -22.80
C GLY A 167 16.17 3.87 -21.44
N GLU A 168 16.85 4.73 -20.71
CA GLU A 168 17.43 4.44 -19.40
C GLU A 168 16.52 4.86 -18.23
N VAL A 169 15.33 5.40 -18.48
CA VAL A 169 14.48 6.01 -17.46
C VAL A 169 13.22 5.17 -17.24
N VAL A 170 12.88 4.91 -15.97
CA VAL A 170 11.57 4.36 -15.57
C VAL A 170 10.53 5.46 -15.71
N THR A 171 9.58 5.25 -16.61
CA THR A 171 8.51 6.22 -16.88
C THR A 171 7.35 6.02 -15.92
N GLN A 172 6.78 7.14 -15.50
CA GLN A 172 5.69 7.19 -14.54
C GLN A 172 4.60 8.13 -15.05
N GLN A 173 3.37 7.82 -14.67
CA GLN A 173 2.21 8.61 -15.04
C GLN A 173 1.29 8.81 -13.84
N GLU A 174 1.07 10.06 -13.46
CA GLU A 174 0.16 10.40 -12.38
C GLU A 174 -1.29 10.21 -12.84
N VAL A 175 -2.02 9.35 -12.14
CA VAL A 175 -3.43 9.03 -12.42
C VAL A 175 -4.37 9.89 -11.59
N PHE A 176 -4.00 10.07 -10.31
CA PHE A 176 -4.74 10.93 -9.37
C PHE A 176 -3.77 11.80 -8.60
N ARG A 177 -4.21 13.00 -8.24
CA ARG A 177 -3.45 13.95 -7.41
C ARG A 177 -4.33 14.72 -6.45
N PHE A 178 -3.78 15.11 -5.33
CA PHE A 178 -4.39 16.05 -4.41
C PHE A 178 -4.08 17.49 -4.87
N VAL A 179 -5.13 18.28 -5.06
CA VAL A 179 -5.02 19.69 -5.43
C VAL A 179 -5.41 20.54 -4.22
N GLU A 180 -4.44 21.26 -3.67
CA GLU A 180 -4.68 22.20 -2.58
C GLU A 180 -5.51 23.39 -3.08
N LYS A 181 -6.56 23.77 -2.35
CA LYS A 181 -7.45 24.90 -2.66
C LYS A 181 -7.31 26.07 -1.69
N GLY A 182 -6.53 25.91 -0.62
CA GLY A 182 -6.33 26.91 0.39
C GLY A 182 -6.45 26.38 1.82
N PHE A 183 -6.86 27.24 2.74
CA PHE A 183 -6.97 26.92 4.16
C PHE A 183 -8.39 27.16 4.68
N ASP A 184 -8.83 26.34 5.60
CA ASP A 184 -10.06 26.56 6.35
C ASP A 184 -9.88 27.62 7.47
N LYS A 185 -10.98 27.90 8.21
CA LYS A 185 -10.97 28.86 9.34
C LYS A 185 -10.01 28.44 10.47
N ASN A 186 -9.64 27.15 10.53
CA ASN A 186 -8.73 26.58 11.52
C ASN A 186 -7.29 26.43 10.98
N ARG A 187 -6.99 27.05 9.84
CA ARG A 187 -5.71 26.95 9.11
C ARG A 187 -5.36 25.52 8.66
N ARG A 188 -6.37 24.66 8.46
CA ARG A 188 -6.16 23.35 7.88
C ARG A 188 -6.21 23.44 6.37
N ILE A 189 -5.31 22.69 5.70
CA ILE A 189 -5.24 22.64 4.25
C ILE A 189 -6.50 21.95 3.71
N ILE A 190 -7.27 22.68 2.90
CA ILE A 190 -8.40 22.18 2.13
C ILE A 190 -7.98 21.92 0.71
N GLY A 191 -8.51 20.87 0.13
CA GLY A 191 -8.23 20.48 -1.25
C GLY A 191 -9.08 19.28 -1.63
N GLU A 192 -8.93 18.86 -2.85
CA GLU A 192 -9.65 17.71 -3.39
C GLU A 192 -8.72 16.77 -4.13
N PHE A 193 -9.08 15.49 -4.13
CA PHE A 193 -8.38 14.46 -4.87
C PHE A 193 -9.01 14.36 -6.25
N GLN A 194 -8.24 14.64 -7.29
CA GLN A 194 -8.71 14.74 -8.66
C GLN A 194 -8.06 13.70 -9.55
N ALA A 195 -8.80 13.18 -10.52
CA ALA A 195 -8.25 12.41 -11.62
C ALA A 195 -7.52 13.36 -12.60
N THR A 196 -6.44 12.87 -13.21
CA THR A 196 -5.67 13.65 -14.19
C THR A 196 -6.23 13.55 -15.61
N GLY A 197 -7.21 12.68 -15.84
CA GLY A 197 -7.75 12.35 -17.16
C GLY A 197 -7.06 11.16 -17.82
N LEU A 198 -6.06 10.59 -17.16
CA LEU A 198 -5.28 9.48 -17.70
C LEU A 198 -5.85 8.15 -17.24
N ILE A 199 -6.12 7.25 -18.17
CA ILE A 199 -6.59 5.89 -17.90
C ILE A 199 -5.34 5.01 -17.69
N PRO A 200 -5.15 4.41 -16.50
CA PRO A 200 -3.98 3.59 -16.24
C PRO A 200 -4.03 2.28 -17.02
N LYS A 201 -2.88 1.80 -17.49
CA LYS A 201 -2.74 0.52 -18.21
C LYS A 201 -3.14 -0.69 -17.36
N CYS A 202 -3.01 -0.58 -16.03
CA CYS A 202 -3.37 -1.67 -15.12
C CYS A 202 -4.87 -2.03 -15.20
N ILE A 203 -5.74 -1.17 -15.76
CA ILE A 203 -7.16 -1.50 -16.00
C ILE A 203 -7.32 -2.74 -16.87
N GLU A 204 -6.48 -2.93 -17.87
CA GLU A 204 -6.53 -4.13 -18.71
C GLU A 204 -6.39 -5.43 -17.90
N LYS A 205 -5.59 -5.40 -16.81
CA LYS A 205 -5.46 -6.55 -15.90
C LYS A 205 -6.76 -6.82 -15.14
N PHE A 206 -7.50 -5.77 -14.77
CA PHE A 206 -8.79 -5.91 -14.09
C PHE A 206 -9.87 -6.42 -15.03
N GLU A 207 -9.93 -5.88 -16.25
CA GLU A 207 -10.88 -6.33 -17.29
C GLU A 207 -10.68 -7.81 -17.63
N LYS A 208 -9.43 -8.28 -17.75
CA LYS A 208 -9.10 -9.70 -17.94
C LYS A 208 -9.56 -10.60 -16.78
N ARG A 209 -9.73 -10.04 -15.59
CA ARG A 209 -10.26 -10.74 -14.40
C ARG A 209 -11.79 -10.56 -14.23
N GLY A 210 -12.46 -9.96 -15.22
CA GLY A 210 -13.90 -9.72 -15.19
C GLY A 210 -14.34 -8.53 -14.34
N LEU A 211 -13.40 -7.69 -13.89
CA LEU A 211 -13.70 -6.49 -13.13
C LEU A 211 -13.82 -5.29 -14.07
N ILE A 212 -15.01 -4.73 -14.18
CA ILE A 212 -15.25 -3.54 -15.02
C ILE A 212 -15.11 -2.30 -14.15
N ILE A 213 -14.09 -1.49 -14.43
CA ILE A 213 -13.88 -0.20 -13.78
C ILE A 213 -14.43 0.90 -14.69
N PRO A 214 -15.38 1.72 -14.21
CA PRO A 214 -15.92 2.82 -15.01
C PRO A 214 -14.82 3.81 -15.40
N LYS A 215 -14.63 4.06 -16.69
CA LYS A 215 -13.64 5.01 -17.19
C LYS A 215 -13.89 6.45 -16.73
N SER A 216 -15.14 6.76 -16.33
CA SER A 216 -15.51 8.05 -15.74
C SER A 216 -14.76 8.37 -14.43
N LEU A 217 -14.26 7.35 -13.71
CA LEU A 217 -13.43 7.56 -12.51
C LEU A 217 -12.11 8.29 -12.83
N PHE A 218 -11.64 8.21 -14.06
CA PHE A 218 -10.39 8.83 -14.51
C PHE A 218 -10.61 10.14 -15.26
N SER A 219 -11.88 10.56 -15.44
CA SER A 219 -12.19 11.83 -16.10
C SER A 219 -11.89 13.00 -15.16
N ASN A 220 -11.34 14.07 -15.74
CA ASN A 220 -11.05 15.30 -15.00
C ASN A 220 -12.32 16.12 -14.64
N GLN A 221 -13.51 15.55 -14.85
CA GLN A 221 -14.77 16.10 -14.39
C GLN A 221 -14.97 15.70 -12.93
N ALA A 222 -15.35 16.64 -12.08
CA ALA A 222 -15.72 16.37 -10.71
C ALA A 222 -16.70 15.18 -10.67
N PRO A 223 -16.45 14.13 -9.88
CA PRO A 223 -17.40 13.03 -9.79
C PRO A 223 -18.74 13.59 -9.36
N PRO A 224 -19.87 13.10 -9.91
CA PRO A 224 -21.18 13.46 -9.39
C PRO A 224 -21.15 13.17 -7.88
N ALA A 225 -21.62 14.13 -7.09
CA ALA A 225 -21.64 14.02 -5.63
C ALA A 225 -22.23 12.66 -5.25
N THR A 226 -21.41 11.81 -4.65
CA THR A 226 -21.89 10.53 -4.12
C THR A 226 -22.96 10.86 -3.11
N PRO A 227 -24.21 10.34 -3.24
CA PRO A 227 -25.22 10.55 -2.22
C PRO A 227 -24.62 10.04 -0.90
N ALA A 228 -24.66 10.88 0.12
CA ALA A 228 -24.16 10.55 1.44
C ALA A 228 -24.72 9.18 1.85
N ALA A 229 -23.82 8.22 2.12
CA ALA A 229 -24.21 6.92 2.61
C ALA A 229 -25.07 7.18 3.87
N SER A 230 -26.36 6.84 3.78
CA SER A 230 -27.28 6.92 4.91
C SER A 230 -26.69 6.03 6.01
N THR A 231 -26.26 6.65 7.08
CA THR A 231 -25.85 5.95 8.29
C THR A 231 -26.98 5.02 8.70
N PRO A 232 -26.80 3.71 8.82
CA PRO A 232 -27.84 2.83 9.31
C PRO A 232 -28.22 3.30 10.72
N ALA A 233 -29.50 3.53 10.94
CA ALA A 233 -30.03 3.88 12.25
C ALA A 233 -29.65 2.79 13.28
N PRO A 234 -29.29 3.16 14.51
CA PRO A 234 -29.03 2.19 15.54
C PRO A 234 -30.29 1.33 15.78
N PRO A 235 -30.12 0.02 16.05
CA PRO A 235 -31.25 -0.86 16.29
C PRO A 235 -32.04 -0.35 17.50
N ALA A 236 -33.36 -0.25 17.32
CA ALA A 236 -34.27 0.12 18.35
C ALA A 236 -34.16 -0.86 19.55
N ASN A 237 -33.87 -0.30 20.71
CA ASN A 237 -33.89 -1.03 21.98
C ASN A 237 -35.27 -1.63 22.20
N SER A 238 -35.42 -2.93 22.08
CA SER A 238 -36.61 -3.64 22.49
C SER A 238 -36.72 -3.55 24.01
N ALA A 239 -37.71 -2.75 24.45
CA ALA A 239 -38.11 -2.63 25.83
C ALA A 239 -38.44 -4.02 26.39
N ASP A 240 -37.85 -4.35 27.51
CA ASP A 240 -38.11 -5.53 28.33
C ASP A 240 -39.51 -5.38 29.01
N PRO A 241 -40.49 -6.25 28.76
CA PRO A 241 -41.73 -6.24 29.53
C PRO A 241 -41.63 -7.30 30.64
N LYS A 242 -41.18 -6.95 31.82
CA LYS A 242 -41.45 -7.76 33.01
C LYS A 242 -41.31 -6.97 34.30
N LYS A 243 -42.42 -6.49 34.84
CA LYS A 243 -42.73 -6.51 36.27
C LYS A 243 -44.21 -6.26 36.45
N ALA A 244 -44.97 -7.32 36.52
CA ALA A 244 -46.27 -7.33 37.22
C ALA A 244 -46.48 -8.72 37.82
N SER A 245 -46.93 -8.71 39.04
CA SER A 245 -47.47 -9.77 39.90
C SER A 245 -46.50 -10.11 41.02
N GLY A 246 -46.82 -9.74 42.20
CA GLY A 246 -48.03 -10.02 42.99
C GLY A 246 -47.69 -11.03 44.04
N GLY A 247 -47.62 -10.67 45.27
CA GLY A 247 -48.63 -10.75 46.25
C GLY A 247 -48.54 -12.01 47.12
N SER A 248 -48.51 -11.75 48.40
CA SER A 248 -49.09 -12.58 49.48
C SER A 248 -48.42 -13.90 49.88
N ARG A 249 -47.85 -13.91 50.93
CA ARG A 249 -48.04 -14.53 52.28
C ARG A 249 -46.68 -14.79 52.96
#